data_68d8532ddeff867b4f6bdc4c529f32e9
#
_entry.id   68d8532ddeff867b4f6bdc4c529f32e9
#
_cell.length_a   1.000
_cell.length_b   1.000
_cell.length_c   1.000
_cell.angle_alpha   90.00
_cell.angle_beta   90.00
_cell.angle_gamma   90.00
#
_symmetry.space_group_name_H-M   'P 1'
#
loop_
_entity.id
_entity.type
_entity.pdbx_description
1 polymer ?
#
loop_
_entity_poly.entity_id
_entity_poly.type
_entity_poly.pdbx_seq_one_letter_code
_entity_poly.pdbx_strand_id
1 'polypeptide(L)'
;NELEKRKGNNELEKNQGFTKFVPNPGPMSSSIVTYYIDESLKKMNVDSIDLLQFHWWDYQDSSYLDALKHLSKLQNEGKIKHLGLTNFDTERIKIIIENDFKIVSNQVQYSILDQRPEKIMIPFFIKYGIQILSYGTLLGGFFSEKYLNVDEPTRADLTTASLQKYKNMIDIWGGWQLFQELLEVLSIISKKHNCSIANIATRFILDKPQVAGVIIGARLGITDHREDNSKVFDLKLDQNDLSLISTITSKSNDLFNAIGDCGDEYR
;
A
#
# COMPACT_ATOMS: atom_id res chain seq x y z
N ASN A 1 8.97 -15.63 -24.64
CA ASN A 1 8.43 -14.71 -23.66
C ASN A 1 8.24 -15.46 -22.34
N GLU A 2 8.69 -14.87 -21.20
CA GLU A 2 8.64 -15.51 -19.87
C GLU A 2 7.19 -15.88 -19.48
N LEU A 3 6.23 -15.05 -19.86
CA LEU A 3 4.80 -15.30 -19.65
C LEU A 3 4.29 -16.51 -20.45
N GLU A 4 4.80 -16.75 -21.67
CA GLU A 4 4.41 -17.91 -22.47
C GLU A 4 5.00 -19.22 -21.94
N LYS A 5 6.23 -19.16 -21.38
CA LYS A 5 6.83 -20.31 -20.70
C LYS A 5 6.04 -20.73 -19.46
N ARG A 6 5.52 -19.75 -18.71
CA ARG A 6 4.69 -20.00 -17.52
C ARG A 6 3.29 -20.53 -17.86
N LYS A 7 2.71 -20.12 -19.01
CA LYS A 7 1.44 -20.68 -19.50
C LYS A 7 1.53 -22.20 -19.74
N GLY A 8 2.69 -22.71 -20.17
CA GLY A 8 2.90 -24.14 -20.39
C GLY A 8 2.99 -25.01 -19.12
N ASN A 9 3.20 -24.39 -17.95
CA ASN A 9 3.48 -25.13 -16.70
C ASN A 9 2.36 -25.05 -15.64
N ASN A 10 1.15 -24.57 -15.98
CA ASN A 10 0.05 -24.29 -15.02
C ASN A 10 0.44 -23.36 -13.85
N GLU A 11 1.58 -22.68 -13.91
CA GLU A 11 2.04 -21.75 -12.87
C GLU A 11 1.33 -20.40 -12.92
N LEU A 12 0.70 -20.05 -14.07
CA LEU A 12 -0.05 -18.81 -14.23
C LEU A 12 -1.38 -18.79 -13.48
N GLU A 13 -1.98 -19.94 -13.22
CA GLU A 13 -3.19 -20.05 -12.41
C GLU A 13 -2.97 -19.62 -10.95
N LYS A 14 -1.70 -19.61 -10.50
CA LYS A 14 -1.30 -19.18 -9.15
C LYS A 14 -0.97 -17.69 -9.06
N ASN A 15 -0.80 -17.00 -10.17
CA ASN A 15 -0.46 -15.58 -10.20
C ASN A 15 -1.72 -14.75 -10.44
N GLN A 16 -1.99 -13.77 -9.57
CA GLN A 16 -3.10 -12.84 -9.72
C GLN A 16 -2.60 -11.52 -10.33
N GLY A 17 -3.33 -11.02 -11.33
CA GLY A 17 -3.02 -9.76 -12.00
C GLY A 17 -3.80 -8.60 -11.38
N PHE A 18 -3.08 -7.67 -10.73
CA PHE A 18 -3.66 -6.46 -10.16
C PHE A 18 -3.27 -5.25 -11.01
N THR A 19 -4.23 -4.37 -11.27
CA THR A 19 -3.97 -3.10 -11.96
C THR A 19 -4.79 -1.96 -11.36
N LYS A 20 -4.52 -0.73 -11.82
CA LYS A 20 -5.23 0.46 -11.36
C LYS A 20 -5.97 1.14 -12.49
N PHE A 21 -7.13 1.71 -12.14
CA PHE A 21 -7.83 2.71 -12.95
C PHE A 21 -7.72 4.06 -12.22
N VAL A 22 -6.99 4.98 -12.85
CA VAL A 22 -6.65 6.30 -12.28
C VAL A 22 -7.00 7.37 -13.32
N PRO A 23 -8.29 7.64 -13.54
CA PRO A 23 -8.70 8.67 -14.50
C PRO A 23 -8.48 10.06 -13.97
N ASN A 24 -8.46 11.06 -14.85
CA ASN A 24 -8.63 12.45 -14.45
C ASN A 24 -10.06 12.65 -13.92
N PRO A 25 -10.27 13.48 -12.89
CA PRO A 25 -11.61 13.86 -12.43
C PRO A 25 -12.44 14.48 -13.57
N GLY A 26 -13.75 14.25 -13.52
CA GLY A 26 -14.71 14.70 -14.51
C GLY A 26 -15.76 13.63 -14.86
N PRO A 27 -16.69 13.93 -15.76
CA PRO A 27 -17.80 13.00 -16.10
C PRO A 27 -17.30 11.63 -16.54
N MET A 28 -17.78 10.58 -15.89
CA MET A 28 -17.42 9.19 -16.15
C MET A 28 -18.54 8.48 -16.90
N SER A 29 -18.49 8.51 -18.25
CA SER A 29 -19.42 7.73 -19.08
C SER A 29 -19.03 6.26 -19.16
N SER A 30 -20.01 5.41 -19.49
CA SER A 30 -19.76 3.98 -19.72
C SER A 30 -18.69 3.73 -20.78
N SER A 31 -18.68 4.51 -21.87
CA SER A 31 -17.69 4.38 -22.94
C SER A 31 -16.28 4.69 -22.49
N ILE A 32 -16.09 5.75 -21.66
CA ILE A 32 -14.80 6.10 -21.09
C ILE A 32 -14.28 4.97 -20.21
N VAL A 33 -15.08 4.53 -19.23
CA VAL A 33 -14.68 3.47 -18.30
C VAL A 33 -14.37 2.17 -19.04
N THR A 34 -15.25 1.76 -19.97
CA THR A 34 -15.05 0.54 -20.75
C THR A 34 -13.75 0.60 -21.57
N TYR A 35 -13.47 1.71 -22.23
CA TYR A 35 -12.23 1.90 -23.01
C TYR A 35 -10.98 1.67 -22.15
N TYR A 36 -10.90 2.28 -20.98
CA TYR A 36 -9.73 2.11 -20.09
C TYR A 36 -9.57 0.69 -19.56
N ILE A 37 -10.67 0.00 -19.28
CA ILE A 37 -10.63 -1.39 -18.82
C ILE A 37 -10.21 -2.32 -19.96
N ASP A 38 -10.76 -2.15 -21.16
CA ASP A 38 -10.38 -2.96 -22.34
C ASP A 38 -8.90 -2.75 -22.70
N GLU A 39 -8.38 -1.53 -22.63
CA GLU A 39 -6.94 -1.26 -22.78
C GLU A 39 -6.09 -1.95 -21.70
N SER A 40 -6.58 -2.01 -20.48
CA SER A 40 -5.87 -2.71 -19.39
C SER A 40 -5.83 -4.22 -19.61
N LEU A 41 -6.96 -4.83 -19.99
CA LEU A 41 -7.06 -6.24 -20.35
C LEU A 41 -6.10 -6.59 -21.49
N LYS A 42 -6.09 -5.77 -22.55
CA LYS A 42 -5.20 -5.94 -23.70
C LYS A 42 -3.71 -5.84 -23.29
N LYS A 43 -3.32 -4.83 -22.51
CA LYS A 43 -1.93 -4.64 -22.05
C LYS A 43 -1.45 -5.77 -21.13
N MET A 44 -2.34 -6.27 -20.28
CA MET A 44 -2.06 -7.40 -19.40
C MET A 44 -2.14 -8.75 -20.13
N ASN A 45 -2.72 -8.80 -21.32
CA ASN A 45 -2.99 -10.02 -22.10
C ASN A 45 -3.80 -11.05 -21.30
N VAL A 46 -4.92 -10.60 -20.72
CA VAL A 46 -5.84 -11.40 -19.91
C VAL A 46 -7.28 -11.09 -20.32
N ASP A 47 -8.17 -12.05 -20.12
CA ASP A 47 -9.61 -11.88 -20.37
C ASP A 47 -10.35 -11.25 -19.19
N SER A 48 -9.77 -11.32 -17.99
CA SER A 48 -10.34 -10.77 -16.77
C SER A 48 -9.23 -10.27 -15.82
N ILE A 49 -9.45 -9.10 -15.20
CA ILE A 49 -8.58 -8.53 -14.18
C ILE A 49 -8.94 -9.13 -12.83
N ASP A 50 -7.99 -9.73 -12.11
CA ASP A 50 -8.27 -10.33 -10.80
C ASP A 50 -8.65 -9.28 -9.76
N LEU A 51 -7.91 -8.16 -9.68
CA LEU A 51 -8.25 -7.03 -8.84
C LEU A 51 -8.01 -5.72 -9.59
N LEU A 52 -9.06 -4.95 -9.80
CA LEU A 52 -8.97 -3.57 -10.27
C LEU A 52 -9.04 -2.63 -9.08
N GLN A 53 -8.03 -1.78 -8.93
CA GLN A 53 -7.94 -0.79 -7.87
C GLN A 53 -8.26 0.60 -8.45
N PHE A 54 -9.40 1.15 -8.07
CA PHE A 54 -9.83 2.47 -8.53
C PHE A 54 -9.26 3.57 -7.64
N HIS A 55 -8.75 4.64 -8.25
CA HIS A 55 -8.27 5.85 -7.58
C HIS A 55 -9.01 7.08 -8.09
N TRP A 56 -9.29 8.03 -7.19
CA TRP A 56 -9.90 9.30 -7.51
C TRP A 56 -9.17 10.46 -6.82
N TRP A 57 -8.90 11.54 -7.54
CA TRP A 57 -8.08 12.63 -7.05
C TRP A 57 -8.86 13.72 -6.32
N ASP A 58 -10.09 14.01 -6.74
CA ASP A 58 -10.87 15.16 -6.27
C ASP A 58 -12.23 14.72 -5.70
N TYR A 59 -12.37 14.77 -4.39
CA TYR A 59 -13.62 14.39 -3.73
C TYR A 59 -14.74 15.42 -3.83
N GLN A 60 -14.46 16.64 -4.33
CA GLN A 60 -15.51 17.61 -4.66
C GLN A 60 -16.25 17.23 -5.94
N ASP A 61 -15.61 16.43 -6.80
CA ASP A 61 -16.24 15.83 -7.97
C ASP A 61 -16.75 14.41 -7.64
N SER A 62 -18.08 14.28 -7.52
CA SER A 62 -18.73 13.01 -7.18
C SER A 62 -18.80 11.99 -8.34
N SER A 63 -18.25 12.29 -9.52
CA SER A 63 -18.24 11.39 -10.68
C SER A 63 -17.54 10.05 -10.42
N TYR A 64 -16.83 9.91 -9.29
CA TYR A 64 -16.31 8.60 -8.86
C TYR A 64 -17.43 7.58 -8.61
N LEU A 65 -18.65 8.01 -8.23
CA LEU A 65 -19.80 7.11 -8.10
C LEU A 65 -20.30 6.60 -9.45
N ASP A 66 -20.30 7.46 -10.48
CA ASP A 66 -20.62 7.04 -11.85
C ASP A 66 -19.57 6.07 -12.39
N ALA A 67 -18.27 6.35 -12.12
CA ALA A 67 -17.21 5.42 -12.47
C ALA A 67 -17.43 4.04 -11.82
N LEU A 68 -17.71 4.00 -10.52
CA LEU A 68 -17.97 2.76 -9.78
C LEU A 68 -19.18 2.00 -10.31
N LYS A 69 -20.26 2.69 -10.70
CA LYS A 69 -21.43 2.09 -11.36
C LYS A 69 -21.04 1.36 -12.65
N HIS A 70 -20.21 1.97 -13.48
CA HIS A 70 -19.76 1.35 -14.73
C HIS A 70 -18.75 0.22 -14.48
N LEU A 71 -17.85 0.37 -13.49
CA LEU A 71 -16.92 -0.69 -13.07
C LEU A 71 -17.68 -1.91 -12.52
N SER A 72 -18.73 -1.70 -11.73
CA SER A 72 -19.57 -2.79 -11.22
C SER A 72 -20.30 -3.52 -12.34
N LYS A 73 -20.74 -2.82 -13.40
CA LYS A 73 -21.30 -3.45 -14.59
C LYS A 73 -20.26 -4.34 -15.28
N LEU A 74 -19.03 -3.85 -15.49
CA LEU A 74 -17.94 -4.63 -16.09
C LEU A 74 -17.50 -5.82 -15.20
N GLN A 75 -17.66 -5.70 -13.88
CA GLN A 75 -17.48 -6.81 -12.97
C GLN A 75 -18.55 -7.89 -13.18
N ASN A 76 -19.82 -7.51 -13.33
CA ASN A 76 -20.90 -8.46 -13.62
C ASN A 76 -20.75 -9.11 -15.00
N GLU A 77 -20.12 -8.43 -15.96
CA GLU A 77 -19.77 -8.96 -17.29
C GLU A 77 -18.53 -9.90 -17.24
N GLY A 78 -17.86 -10.04 -16.09
CA GLY A 78 -16.69 -10.92 -15.90
C GLY A 78 -15.35 -10.33 -16.32
N LYS A 79 -15.30 -9.07 -16.77
CA LYS A 79 -14.05 -8.38 -17.12
C LYS A 79 -13.19 -8.02 -15.89
N ILE A 80 -13.81 -7.92 -14.72
CA ILE A 80 -13.17 -7.63 -13.43
C ILE A 80 -13.70 -8.64 -12.42
N LYS A 81 -12.82 -9.35 -11.72
CA LYS A 81 -13.24 -10.29 -10.65
C LYS A 81 -13.55 -9.55 -9.36
N HIS A 82 -12.64 -8.66 -8.95
CA HIS A 82 -12.76 -7.90 -7.71
C HIS A 82 -12.51 -6.42 -7.93
N LEU A 83 -13.33 -5.57 -7.28
CA LEU A 83 -13.13 -4.13 -7.20
C LEU A 83 -12.47 -3.78 -5.86
N GLY A 84 -11.38 -3.04 -5.93
CA GLY A 84 -10.72 -2.40 -4.81
C GLY A 84 -10.58 -0.91 -5.07
N LEU A 85 -10.10 -0.21 -4.06
CA LEU A 85 -9.82 1.21 -4.10
C LEU A 85 -8.32 1.48 -3.87
N THR A 86 -7.89 2.70 -4.15
CA THR A 86 -6.55 3.19 -3.82
C THR A 86 -6.65 4.61 -3.29
N ASN A 87 -6.07 4.85 -2.11
CA ASN A 87 -6.01 6.16 -1.44
C ASN A 87 -7.39 6.80 -1.20
N PHE A 88 -8.44 6.01 -0.99
CA PHE A 88 -9.70 6.52 -0.50
C PHE A 88 -9.66 6.64 1.01
N ASP A 89 -10.17 7.76 1.53
CA ASP A 89 -10.39 7.96 2.95
C ASP A 89 -11.61 7.14 3.45
N THR A 90 -11.72 7.00 4.75
CA THR A 90 -12.78 6.19 5.36
C THR A 90 -14.18 6.77 5.11
N GLU A 91 -14.31 8.10 5.05
CA GLU A 91 -15.58 8.76 4.80
C GLU A 91 -16.10 8.46 3.39
N ARG A 92 -15.24 8.55 2.39
CA ARG A 92 -15.60 8.26 0.99
C ARG A 92 -15.91 6.78 0.78
N ILE A 93 -15.17 5.89 1.46
CA ILE A 93 -15.50 4.45 1.43
C ILE A 93 -16.88 4.18 2.06
N LYS A 94 -17.22 4.88 3.14
CA LYS A 94 -18.55 4.79 3.74
C LYS A 94 -19.64 5.18 2.73
N ILE A 95 -19.49 6.31 2.03
CA ILE A 95 -20.42 6.75 0.98
C ILE A 95 -20.53 5.69 -0.13
N ILE A 96 -19.42 5.11 -0.56
CA ILE A 96 -19.38 4.06 -1.60
C ILE A 96 -20.19 2.84 -1.15
N ILE A 97 -20.04 2.40 0.09
CA ILE A 97 -20.76 1.25 0.64
C ILE A 97 -22.24 1.55 0.81
N GLU A 98 -22.59 2.77 1.26
CA GLU A 98 -23.99 3.23 1.39
C GLU A 98 -24.72 3.34 0.04
N ASN A 99 -23.96 3.40 -1.07
CA ASN A 99 -24.48 3.29 -2.44
C ASN A 99 -24.42 1.85 -3.01
N ASP A 100 -24.35 0.83 -2.15
CA ASP A 100 -24.39 -0.60 -2.49
C ASP A 100 -23.23 -1.10 -3.37
N PHE A 101 -22.11 -0.37 -3.47
CA PHE A 101 -20.93 -0.86 -4.16
C PHE A 101 -20.14 -1.86 -3.29
N LYS A 102 -19.80 -3.01 -3.89
CA LYS A 102 -19.01 -4.06 -3.23
C LYS A 102 -17.52 -3.83 -3.46
N ILE A 103 -16.81 -3.42 -2.43
CA ILE A 103 -15.37 -3.18 -2.45
C ILE A 103 -14.68 -4.21 -1.56
N VAL A 104 -13.65 -4.87 -2.08
CA VAL A 104 -12.91 -5.91 -1.34
C VAL A 104 -11.67 -5.38 -0.64
N SER A 105 -11.07 -4.28 -1.14
CA SER A 105 -9.83 -3.73 -0.57
C SER A 105 -9.67 -2.25 -0.81
N ASN A 106 -8.83 -1.61 0.02
CA ASN A 106 -8.28 -0.29 -0.24
C ASN A 106 -6.75 -0.35 -0.15
N GLN A 107 -6.06 0.14 -1.16
CA GLN A 107 -4.60 0.25 -1.16
C GLN A 107 -4.20 1.58 -0.56
N VAL A 108 -3.55 1.57 0.61
CA VAL A 108 -3.16 2.77 1.35
C VAL A 108 -1.73 2.69 1.86
N GLN A 109 -1.16 3.85 2.16
CA GLN A 109 0.12 3.91 2.85
C GLN A 109 -0.04 3.39 4.28
N TYR A 110 0.83 2.44 4.64
CA TYR A 110 0.86 1.87 5.98
C TYR A 110 2.26 1.33 6.30
N SER A 111 2.83 1.79 7.39
CA SER A 111 4.17 1.43 7.85
C SER A 111 4.28 1.53 9.37
N ILE A 112 5.40 1.12 9.94
CA ILE A 112 5.68 1.35 11.39
C ILE A 112 5.57 2.83 11.75
N LEU A 113 5.97 3.72 10.84
CA LEU A 113 5.91 5.17 11.04
C LEU A 113 4.50 5.72 10.81
N ASP A 114 3.82 5.29 9.75
CA ASP A 114 2.49 5.77 9.38
C ASP A 114 1.42 4.75 9.77
N GLN A 115 0.87 4.90 10.96
CA GLN A 115 -0.17 4.03 11.51
C GLN A 115 -1.57 4.67 11.44
N ARG A 116 -1.79 5.66 10.57
CA ARG A 116 -3.10 6.31 10.37
C ARG A 116 -4.25 5.33 10.12
N PRO A 117 -4.06 4.21 9.37
CA PRO A 117 -5.14 3.24 9.17
C PRO A 117 -5.74 2.68 10.46
N GLU A 118 -4.96 2.64 11.56
CA GLU A 118 -5.41 2.07 12.83
C GLU A 118 -6.46 2.93 13.55
N LYS A 119 -6.53 4.23 13.22
CA LYS A 119 -7.42 5.18 13.92
C LYS A 119 -8.90 4.91 13.64
N ILE A 120 -9.30 4.94 12.38
CA ILE A 120 -10.70 4.81 11.96
C ILE A 120 -10.91 3.78 10.84
N MET A 121 -9.94 3.61 9.94
CA MET A 121 -10.09 2.76 8.76
C MET A 121 -10.15 1.27 9.13
N ILE A 122 -9.23 0.75 9.92
CA ILE A 122 -9.21 -0.66 10.32
C ILE A 122 -10.49 -1.03 11.11
N PRO A 123 -10.93 -0.27 12.13
CA PRO A 123 -12.21 -0.53 12.80
C PRO A 123 -13.40 -0.59 11.84
N PHE A 124 -13.43 0.32 10.86
CA PHE A 124 -14.45 0.33 9.82
C PHE A 124 -14.35 -0.90 8.91
N PHE A 125 -13.17 -1.27 8.48
CA PHE A 125 -12.92 -2.41 7.58
C PHE A 125 -13.25 -3.76 8.22
N ILE A 126 -12.99 -3.93 9.52
CA ILE A 126 -13.42 -5.12 10.27
C ILE A 126 -14.94 -5.30 10.16
N LYS A 127 -15.71 -4.22 10.28
CA LYS A 127 -17.18 -4.27 10.21
C LYS A 127 -17.68 -4.69 8.82
N TYR A 128 -17.00 -4.28 7.75
CA TYR A 128 -17.46 -4.49 6.38
C TYR A 128 -16.69 -5.56 5.61
N GLY A 129 -15.70 -6.22 6.23
CA GLY A 129 -14.90 -7.27 5.59
C GLY A 129 -13.95 -6.76 4.50
N ILE A 130 -13.56 -5.47 4.56
CA ILE A 130 -12.65 -4.87 3.58
C ILE A 130 -11.22 -5.09 4.02
N GLN A 131 -10.32 -5.34 3.06
CA GLN A 131 -8.90 -5.60 3.32
C GLN A 131 -8.02 -4.41 2.95
N ILE A 132 -6.86 -4.30 3.58
CA ILE A 132 -5.81 -3.35 3.24
C ILE A 132 -4.76 -4.02 2.36
N LEU A 133 -4.39 -3.35 1.26
CA LEU A 133 -3.16 -3.60 0.54
C LEU A 133 -2.20 -2.46 0.88
N SER A 134 -1.17 -2.78 1.68
CA SER A 134 -0.27 -1.76 2.21
C SER A 134 0.84 -1.41 1.23
N TYR A 135 1.03 -0.12 0.95
CA TYR A 135 2.22 0.37 0.27
C TYR A 135 3.00 1.35 1.16
N GLY A 136 4.21 1.71 0.74
CA GLY A 136 5.06 2.61 1.51
C GLY A 136 5.60 2.01 2.82
N THR A 137 5.43 0.73 3.03
CA THR A 137 5.83 0.00 4.23
C THR A 137 7.33 0.13 4.54
N LEU A 138 8.16 0.28 3.49
CA LEU A 138 9.60 0.49 3.61
C LEU A 138 10.01 1.97 3.51
N LEU A 139 9.07 2.92 3.52
CA LEU A 139 9.33 4.37 3.40
C LEU A 139 10.27 4.72 2.23
N GLY A 140 10.03 4.15 1.05
CA GLY A 140 10.88 4.37 -0.12
C GLY A 140 12.31 3.84 0.01
N GLY A 141 12.58 3.01 1.02
CA GLY A 141 13.88 2.42 1.32
C GLY A 141 14.57 3.00 2.55
N PHE A 142 13.94 3.96 3.26
CA PHE A 142 14.48 4.46 4.52
C PHE A 142 14.52 3.39 5.63
N PHE A 143 13.60 2.44 5.65
CA PHE A 143 13.70 1.26 6.53
C PHE A 143 14.70 0.25 5.94
N SER A 144 15.97 0.58 6.06
CA SER A 144 17.09 -0.29 5.68
C SER A 144 18.36 0.07 6.47
N GLU A 145 19.30 -0.85 6.49
CA GLU A 145 20.62 -0.69 7.10
C GLU A 145 21.42 0.48 6.50
N LYS A 146 21.11 0.86 5.26
CA LYS A 146 21.74 1.98 4.56
C LYS A 146 21.59 3.31 5.30
N TYR A 147 20.48 3.49 6.00
CA TYR A 147 20.17 4.75 6.70
C TYR A 147 20.41 4.68 8.23
N LEU A 148 20.89 3.55 8.72
CA LEU A 148 21.22 3.37 10.14
C LEU A 148 22.52 4.11 10.49
N ASN A 149 22.47 4.95 11.53
CA ASN A 149 23.62 5.74 12.04
C ASN A 149 24.26 6.66 10.97
N VAL A 150 23.44 7.22 10.10
CA VAL A 150 23.90 8.23 9.13
C VAL A 150 23.29 9.60 9.45
N ASP A 151 24.00 10.64 9.05
CA ASP A 151 23.52 12.01 9.16
C ASP A 151 22.23 12.22 8.38
N GLU A 152 21.46 13.21 8.80
CA GLU A 152 20.21 13.58 8.11
C GLU A 152 20.47 13.94 6.66
N PRO A 153 19.79 13.26 5.70
CA PRO A 153 19.98 13.53 4.30
C PRO A 153 19.48 14.95 3.93
N THR A 154 20.28 15.65 3.14
CA THR A 154 19.89 16.94 2.57
C THR A 154 18.89 16.74 1.43
N ARG A 155 18.25 17.85 0.99
CA ARG A 155 17.36 17.78 -0.20
C ARG A 155 18.06 17.27 -1.46
N ALA A 156 19.35 17.52 -1.60
CA ALA A 156 20.15 17.06 -2.75
C ALA A 156 20.34 15.54 -2.76
N ASP A 157 20.32 14.92 -1.58
CA ASP A 157 20.44 13.46 -1.43
C ASP A 157 19.13 12.73 -1.76
N LEU A 158 17.99 13.44 -1.73
CA LEU A 158 16.65 12.91 -1.96
C LEU A 158 16.31 12.95 -3.46
N THR A 159 16.93 12.05 -4.22
CA THR A 159 16.92 12.05 -5.70
C THR A 159 15.58 11.63 -6.33
N THR A 160 14.62 11.16 -5.56
CA THR A 160 13.29 10.73 -6.06
C THR A 160 12.16 11.40 -5.29
N ALA A 161 11.01 11.60 -5.95
CA ALA A 161 9.81 12.11 -5.31
C ALA A 161 9.36 11.23 -4.12
N SER A 162 9.60 9.93 -4.21
CA SER A 162 9.32 8.99 -3.11
C SER A 162 10.18 9.27 -1.88
N LEU A 163 11.50 9.46 -2.04
CA LEU A 163 12.39 9.80 -0.92
C LEU A 163 12.02 11.15 -0.30
N GLN A 164 11.71 12.16 -1.12
CA GLN A 164 11.26 13.48 -0.64
C GLN A 164 9.97 13.36 0.18
N LYS A 165 8.98 12.64 -0.34
CA LYS A 165 7.71 12.40 0.36
C LYS A 165 7.93 11.75 1.72
N TYR A 166 8.67 10.65 1.77
CA TYR A 166 8.85 9.92 3.03
C TYR A 166 9.75 10.64 4.00
N LYS A 167 10.72 11.44 3.54
CA LYS A 167 11.50 12.31 4.42
C LYS A 167 10.60 13.38 5.07
N ASN A 168 9.71 14.01 4.31
CA ASN A 168 8.73 14.95 4.87
C ASN A 168 7.84 14.27 5.94
N MET A 169 7.46 13.02 5.72
CA MET A 169 6.69 12.27 6.74
C MET A 169 7.51 11.99 7.99
N ILE A 170 8.81 11.63 7.85
CA ILE A 170 9.72 11.45 8.98
C ILE A 170 9.80 12.76 9.78
N ASP A 171 9.90 13.91 9.11
CA ASP A 171 9.97 15.21 9.76
C ASP A 171 8.71 15.54 10.58
N ILE A 172 7.54 15.31 10.00
CA ILE A 172 6.25 15.50 10.68
C ILE A 172 6.11 14.53 11.86
N TRP A 173 6.55 13.27 11.69
CA TRP A 173 6.43 12.21 12.67
C TRP A 173 7.24 12.45 13.95
N GLY A 174 8.40 13.11 13.86
CA GLY A 174 9.24 13.40 15.02
C GLY A 174 10.69 13.75 14.66
N GLY A 175 10.96 13.87 13.36
CA GLY A 175 12.26 14.23 12.83
C GLY A 175 13.26 13.08 12.73
N TRP A 176 14.42 13.42 12.19
CA TRP A 176 15.46 12.43 11.84
C TRP A 176 16.03 11.71 13.07
N GLN A 177 16.20 12.43 14.20
CA GLN A 177 16.75 11.82 15.42
C GLN A 177 15.85 10.71 15.96
N LEU A 178 14.54 10.94 16.07
CA LEU A 178 13.60 9.92 16.52
C LEU A 178 13.53 8.75 15.51
N PHE A 179 13.65 9.05 14.22
CA PHE A 179 13.71 8.02 13.18
C PHE A 179 14.98 7.14 13.33
N GLN A 180 16.13 7.71 13.71
CA GLN A 180 17.34 6.94 14.01
C GLN A 180 17.15 6.03 15.22
N GLU A 181 16.51 6.50 16.30
CA GLU A 181 16.16 5.65 17.45
C GLU A 181 15.30 4.45 17.01
N LEU A 182 14.36 4.67 16.11
CA LEU A 182 13.54 3.59 15.55
C LEU A 182 14.39 2.62 14.72
N LEU A 183 15.27 3.10 13.86
CA LEU A 183 16.16 2.24 13.06
C LEU A 183 17.10 1.41 13.95
N GLU A 184 17.62 1.96 15.05
CA GLU A 184 18.43 1.23 16.02
C GLU A 184 17.64 0.06 16.64
N VAL A 185 16.43 0.32 17.09
CA VAL A 185 15.53 -0.73 17.61
C VAL A 185 15.26 -1.80 16.55
N LEU A 186 14.93 -1.40 15.31
CA LEU A 186 14.70 -2.35 14.23
C LEU A 186 15.97 -3.16 13.89
N SER A 187 17.16 -2.56 14.01
CA SER A 187 18.44 -3.26 13.84
C SER A 187 18.70 -4.29 14.93
N ILE A 188 18.35 -3.99 16.19
CA ILE A 188 18.44 -4.96 17.27
C ILE A 188 17.55 -6.16 17.01
N ILE A 189 16.29 -5.90 16.63
CA ILE A 189 15.32 -6.96 16.31
C ILE A 189 15.76 -7.76 15.07
N SER A 190 16.27 -7.10 14.02
CA SER A 190 16.72 -7.77 12.81
C SER A 190 17.89 -8.74 13.07
N LYS A 191 18.83 -8.33 13.91
CA LYS A 191 19.95 -9.21 14.35
C LYS A 191 19.46 -10.41 15.17
N LYS A 192 18.50 -10.20 16.08
CA LYS A 192 17.87 -11.29 16.85
C LYS A 192 17.26 -12.35 15.94
N HIS A 193 16.58 -11.92 14.86
CA HIS A 193 15.89 -12.79 13.94
C HIS A 193 16.71 -13.19 12.69
N ASN A 194 17.97 -12.76 12.58
CA ASN A 194 18.84 -13.00 11.42
C ASN A 194 18.21 -12.60 10.09
N CYS A 195 17.63 -11.43 10.04
CA CYS A 195 16.96 -10.89 8.85
C CYS A 195 17.27 -9.38 8.68
N SER A 196 16.76 -8.74 7.63
CA SER A 196 16.95 -7.31 7.41
C SER A 196 15.94 -6.44 8.17
N ILE A 197 16.27 -5.15 8.37
CA ILE A 197 15.33 -4.13 8.88
C ILE A 197 14.07 -4.10 8.02
N ALA A 198 14.22 -4.24 6.69
CA ALA A 198 13.10 -4.28 5.77
C ALA A 198 12.14 -5.46 6.05
N ASN A 199 12.67 -6.62 6.43
CA ASN A 199 11.84 -7.77 6.82
C ASN A 199 11.06 -7.52 8.11
N ILE A 200 11.68 -6.89 9.11
CA ILE A 200 10.99 -6.50 10.35
C ILE A 200 9.84 -5.54 10.04
N ALA A 201 10.10 -4.48 9.27
CA ALA A 201 9.09 -3.49 8.90
C ALA A 201 7.93 -4.13 8.10
N THR A 202 8.25 -5.04 7.20
CA THR A 202 7.25 -5.75 6.39
C THR A 202 6.41 -6.68 7.26
N ARG A 203 7.04 -7.48 8.14
CA ARG A 203 6.35 -8.43 9.03
C ARG A 203 5.43 -7.71 10.00
N PHE A 204 5.89 -6.60 10.58
CA PHE A 204 5.09 -5.79 11.50
C PHE A 204 3.75 -5.36 10.87
N ILE A 205 3.75 -5.01 9.59
CA ILE A 205 2.53 -4.60 8.88
C ILE A 205 1.70 -5.81 8.44
N LEU A 206 2.33 -6.90 7.99
CA LEU A 206 1.59 -8.12 7.62
C LEU A 206 0.82 -8.74 8.79
N ASP A 207 1.27 -8.53 10.03
CA ASP A 207 0.60 -9.03 11.23
C ASP A 207 -0.57 -8.14 11.71
N LYS A 208 -0.77 -6.98 11.07
CA LYS A 208 -1.86 -6.08 11.45
C LYS A 208 -3.23 -6.58 10.98
N PRO A 209 -4.30 -6.33 11.75
CA PRO A 209 -5.64 -6.69 11.33
C PRO A 209 -6.01 -6.09 9.97
N GLN A 210 -6.77 -6.86 9.17
CA GLN A 210 -7.26 -6.47 7.85
C GLN A 210 -6.17 -6.23 6.79
N VAL A 211 -4.90 -6.46 7.05
CA VAL A 211 -3.84 -6.40 6.04
C VAL A 211 -3.81 -7.73 5.27
N ALA A 212 -4.23 -7.70 4.01
CA ALA A 212 -4.18 -8.85 3.10
C ALA A 212 -2.82 -9.00 2.41
N GLY A 213 -2.05 -7.92 2.32
CA GLY A 213 -0.74 -7.95 1.70
C GLY A 213 0.01 -6.64 1.75
N VAL A 214 1.33 -6.74 1.55
CA VAL A 214 2.25 -5.60 1.49
C VAL A 214 2.86 -5.54 0.08
N ILE A 215 2.85 -4.34 -0.49
CA ILE A 215 3.41 -4.07 -1.82
C ILE A 215 4.86 -3.62 -1.65
N ILE A 216 5.78 -4.45 -2.06
CA ILE A 216 7.22 -4.16 -2.04
C ILE A 216 7.70 -3.89 -3.45
N GLY A 217 8.46 -2.80 -3.61
CA GLY A 217 9.04 -2.43 -4.90
C GLY A 217 10.09 -3.43 -5.36
N ALA A 218 10.05 -3.78 -6.65
CA ALA A 218 11.07 -4.58 -7.30
C ALA A 218 11.73 -3.79 -8.43
N ARG A 219 13.07 -3.84 -8.52
CA ARG A 219 13.85 -3.23 -9.59
C ARG A 219 14.46 -4.33 -10.46
N LEU A 220 13.63 -4.90 -11.33
CA LEU A 220 14.05 -5.99 -12.22
C LEU A 220 15.27 -5.58 -13.05
N GLY A 221 16.30 -6.43 -13.02
CA GLY A 221 17.58 -6.18 -13.75
C GLY A 221 18.54 -5.20 -13.07
N ILE A 222 18.19 -4.61 -11.91
CA ILE A 222 19.07 -3.70 -11.16
C ILE A 222 19.44 -4.32 -9.81
N THR A 223 18.45 -4.76 -9.02
CA THR A 223 18.65 -5.40 -7.72
C THR A 223 17.67 -6.55 -7.56
N ASP A 224 18.13 -7.64 -6.96
CA ASP A 224 17.28 -8.79 -6.61
C ASP A 224 17.22 -8.93 -5.10
N HIS A 225 16.05 -8.68 -4.54
CA HIS A 225 15.75 -8.82 -3.12
C HIS A 225 14.78 -9.97 -2.83
N ARG A 226 14.49 -10.85 -3.80
CA ARG A 226 13.48 -11.91 -3.67
C ARG A 226 13.79 -12.88 -2.53
N GLU A 227 15.04 -13.31 -2.43
CA GLU A 227 15.49 -14.21 -1.37
C GLU A 227 15.37 -13.55 0.00
N ASP A 228 15.85 -12.30 0.15
CA ASP A 228 15.72 -11.57 1.41
C ASP A 228 14.24 -11.30 1.76
N ASN A 229 13.44 -10.84 0.81
CA ASN A 229 12.02 -10.59 1.01
C ASN A 229 11.25 -11.86 1.40
N SER A 230 11.68 -13.05 0.95
CA SER A 230 11.01 -14.31 1.28
C SER A 230 11.13 -14.68 2.77
N LYS A 231 12.17 -14.22 3.46
CA LYS A 231 12.36 -14.46 4.90
C LYS A 231 11.21 -13.94 5.77
N VAL A 232 10.46 -12.97 5.27
CA VAL A 232 9.30 -12.40 5.99
C VAL A 232 8.23 -13.45 6.30
N PHE A 233 8.13 -14.52 5.51
CA PHE A 233 7.11 -15.55 5.71
C PHE A 233 7.40 -16.47 6.90
N ASP A 234 8.68 -16.65 7.23
CA ASP A 234 9.13 -17.47 8.38
C ASP A 234 9.35 -16.62 9.64
N LEU A 235 9.35 -15.28 9.50
CA LEU A 235 9.57 -14.35 10.58
C LEU A 235 8.33 -14.23 11.47
N LYS A 236 8.55 -14.29 12.80
CA LYS A 236 7.53 -14.00 13.81
C LYS A 236 8.08 -13.02 14.82
N LEU A 237 7.43 -11.87 14.94
CA LEU A 237 7.75 -10.88 15.97
C LEU A 237 7.10 -11.31 17.29
N ASP A 238 7.88 -11.32 18.36
CA ASP A 238 7.35 -11.59 19.69
C ASP A 238 6.90 -10.31 20.43
N GLN A 239 6.30 -10.49 21.60
CA GLN A 239 5.78 -9.36 22.39
C GLN A 239 6.87 -8.36 22.81
N ASN A 240 8.11 -8.81 23.01
CA ASN A 240 9.22 -7.93 23.33
C ASN A 240 9.61 -7.05 22.12
N ASP A 241 9.64 -7.64 20.92
CA ASP A 241 9.89 -6.90 19.68
C ASP A 241 8.85 -5.80 19.48
N LEU A 242 7.58 -6.15 19.64
CA LEU A 242 6.45 -5.20 19.50
C LEU A 242 6.52 -4.10 20.56
N SER A 243 6.90 -4.42 21.80
CA SER A 243 7.08 -3.46 22.90
C SER A 243 8.21 -2.48 22.61
N LEU A 244 9.35 -2.95 22.11
CA LEU A 244 10.48 -2.10 21.72
C LEU A 244 10.08 -1.09 20.63
N ILE A 245 9.39 -1.55 19.57
CA ILE A 245 8.87 -0.69 18.52
C ILE A 245 7.88 0.34 19.10
N SER A 246 6.95 -0.12 19.92
CA SER A 246 5.93 0.74 20.54
C SER A 246 6.54 1.82 21.43
N THR A 247 7.62 1.52 22.15
CA THR A 247 8.33 2.49 23.00
C THR A 247 8.84 3.68 22.20
N ILE A 248 9.29 3.47 20.96
CA ILE A 248 9.76 4.57 20.12
C ILE A 248 8.59 5.25 19.43
N THR A 249 7.66 4.48 18.83
CA THR A 249 6.55 5.08 18.09
C THR A 249 5.61 5.89 18.97
N SER A 250 5.52 5.59 20.28
CA SER A 250 4.73 6.38 21.22
C SER A 250 5.29 7.79 21.51
N LYS A 251 6.55 8.06 21.15
CA LYS A 251 7.15 9.40 21.29
C LYS A 251 6.82 10.32 20.11
N SER A 252 6.27 9.77 19.01
CA SER A 252 6.03 10.50 17.78
C SER A 252 4.79 11.38 17.83
N ASN A 253 4.73 12.33 16.89
CA ASN A 253 3.53 13.07 16.62
C ASN A 253 2.47 12.17 15.95
N ASP A 254 1.20 12.48 16.20
CA ASP A 254 0.09 11.80 15.55
C ASP A 254 -0.08 12.30 14.11
N LEU A 255 0.29 11.45 13.15
CA LEU A 255 0.17 11.76 11.73
C LEU A 255 -1.28 11.91 11.28
N PHE A 256 -2.23 11.28 11.93
CA PHE A 256 -3.65 11.47 11.61
C PHE A 256 -4.11 12.91 11.90
N ASN A 257 -3.67 13.46 13.02
CA ASN A 257 -3.97 14.86 13.36
C ASN A 257 -3.21 15.86 12.48
N ALA A 258 -2.01 15.49 12.00
CA ALA A 258 -1.18 16.39 11.21
C ALA A 258 -1.50 16.39 9.72
N ILE A 259 -1.94 15.25 9.16
CA ILE A 259 -2.12 15.05 7.72
C ILE A 259 -3.58 14.76 7.37
N GLY A 260 -4.33 14.08 8.27
CA GLY A 260 -5.67 13.55 8.00
C GLY A 260 -5.69 12.03 7.82
N ASP A 261 -6.80 11.52 7.27
CA ASP A 261 -6.98 10.10 7.00
C ASP A 261 -6.11 9.62 5.82
N CYS A 262 -6.11 8.34 5.56
CA CYS A 262 -5.37 7.74 4.45
C CYS A 262 -5.82 8.31 3.10
N GLY A 263 -4.87 8.79 2.32
CA GLY A 263 -5.14 9.44 1.04
C GLY A 263 -5.15 10.97 1.08
N ASP A 264 -5.34 11.58 2.25
CA ASP A 264 -5.34 13.04 2.40
C ASP A 264 -3.98 13.66 2.10
N GLU A 265 -2.91 12.88 2.19
CA GLU A 265 -1.56 13.28 1.76
C GLU A 265 -1.44 13.60 0.27
N TYR A 266 -2.46 13.35 -0.51
CA TYR A 266 -2.52 13.62 -1.96
C TYR A 266 -3.52 14.73 -2.33
N ARG A 267 -4.14 15.41 -1.34
CA ARG A 267 -5.24 16.37 -1.54
C ARG A 267 -4.98 17.70 -0.87
#